data_95e73d746532e7117d3f24d8eab8b519
#
_entry.id   95e73d746532e7117d3f24d8eab8b519
#
_cell.length_a   1.000
_cell.length_b   1.000
_cell.length_c   1.000
_cell.angle_alpha   90.00
_cell.angle_beta   90.00
_cell.angle_gamma   90.00
#
_symmetry.space_group_name_H-M   'P 1'
#
loop_
_entity.id
_entity.type
_entity.pdbx_description
1 polymer ?
#
loop_
_entity_poly.entity_id
_entity_poly.type
_entity_poly.pdbx_seq_one_letter_code
_entity_poly.pdbx_strand_id
1 'polypeptide(L)'
;LTKDVILNWKDKVYIFKNKSEFVVFYLKEAGYDLSRILYNSLATPFLTTMNLPNSGQDVLFWQEPITDSVPGNMRLLLESNHRQTKIVVQDYTAYTNLLKLVSPEQASRVAFLGFMYPFARQNNFQNQALILTNSDQIEHLESIVSEVPTMHYHVGAITEMSSRLMDLAKYSNVSLYPNITTEQVKRLYKEADFYLDINHQNEILSATRAAFENNLLILAFTNTSHGPEYTAPSNIFSPMNAGQFKQTLKEALGNRDFLSHLLDRQREHAHVATPEDYKKVIG
;
A
#
# COMPACT_ATOMS: atom_id res chain seq x y z
N LEU A 1 35.58 -6.19 3.50
CA LEU A 1 36.66 -5.36 2.93
C LEU A 1 36.02 -4.12 2.32
N THR A 2 36.00 -3.02 3.08
CA THR A 2 35.63 -1.70 2.58
C THR A 2 36.71 -1.23 1.63
N LYS A 3 36.41 -1.15 0.33
CA LYS A 3 37.30 -0.51 -0.64
C LYS A 3 37.22 1.00 -0.44
N ASP A 4 38.35 1.66 -0.32
CA ASP A 4 38.44 3.11 -0.32
C ASP A 4 37.83 3.68 -1.61
N VAL A 5 37.07 4.77 -1.48
CA VAL A 5 36.55 5.52 -2.63
C VAL A 5 37.50 6.69 -2.89
N ILE A 6 38.04 6.76 -4.09
CA ILE A 6 38.95 7.81 -4.52
C ILE A 6 38.19 8.75 -5.46
N LEU A 7 38.17 10.04 -5.14
CA LEU A 7 37.55 11.09 -5.94
C LEU A 7 38.58 12.17 -6.30
N ASN A 8 38.73 12.46 -7.57
CA ASN A 8 39.43 13.66 -8.07
C ASN A 8 38.38 14.77 -8.29
N TRP A 9 38.49 15.83 -7.50
CA TRP A 9 37.56 16.94 -7.55
C TRP A 9 38.25 18.28 -7.35
N LYS A 10 38.06 19.23 -8.27
CA LYS A 10 38.65 20.59 -8.20
C LYS A 10 40.16 20.55 -7.89
N ASP A 11 40.90 19.76 -8.69
CA ASP A 11 42.35 19.58 -8.59
C ASP A 11 42.88 19.01 -7.25
N LYS A 12 41.98 18.40 -6.47
CA LYS A 12 42.33 17.70 -5.23
C LYS A 12 41.92 16.25 -5.28
N VAL A 13 42.67 15.40 -4.60
CA VAL A 13 42.37 13.98 -4.44
C VAL A 13 41.82 13.77 -3.05
N TYR A 14 40.62 13.20 -2.98
CA TYR A 14 39.95 12.81 -1.74
C TYR A 14 39.91 11.29 -1.63
N ILE A 15 40.27 10.76 -0.48
CA ILE A 15 40.20 9.33 -0.17
C ILE A 15 39.22 9.14 0.96
N PHE A 16 38.15 8.38 0.71
CA PHE A 16 37.11 8.08 1.68
C PHE A 16 37.25 6.62 2.11
N LYS A 17 37.20 6.36 3.40
CA LYS A 17 37.30 5.01 3.97
C LYS A 17 36.07 4.13 3.63
N ASN A 18 34.96 4.74 3.29
CA ASN A 18 33.73 4.03 2.92
C ASN A 18 32.82 4.91 2.05
N LYS A 19 31.81 4.28 1.43
CA LYS A 19 30.84 4.99 0.56
C LYS A 19 30.03 6.05 1.30
N SER A 20 29.78 5.88 2.59
CA SER A 20 29.01 6.83 3.39
C SER A 20 29.74 8.16 3.55
N GLU A 21 31.05 8.14 3.81
CA GLU A 21 31.88 9.35 3.87
C GLU A 21 31.87 10.11 2.53
N PHE A 22 31.96 9.38 1.42
CA PHE A 22 31.87 9.96 0.07
C PHE A 22 30.51 10.64 -0.16
N VAL A 23 29.40 9.99 0.19
CA VAL A 23 28.06 10.56 0.03
C VAL A 23 27.88 11.83 0.85
N VAL A 24 28.33 11.83 2.10
CA VAL A 24 28.27 13.03 2.98
C VAL A 24 29.09 14.17 2.38
N PHE A 25 30.30 13.88 1.92
CA PHE A 25 31.14 14.88 1.26
C PHE A 25 30.43 15.48 0.05
N TYR A 26 29.90 14.64 -0.84
CA TYR A 26 29.23 15.06 -2.06
C TYR A 26 28.01 15.95 -1.76
N LEU A 27 27.18 15.56 -0.81
CA LEU A 27 26.00 16.34 -0.43
C LEU A 27 26.38 17.71 0.14
N LYS A 28 27.42 17.80 0.96
CA LYS A 28 27.94 19.08 1.48
C LYS A 28 28.47 19.99 0.37
N GLU A 29 29.27 19.45 -0.56
CA GLU A 29 29.79 20.18 -1.72
C GLU A 29 28.68 20.65 -2.67
N ALA A 30 27.58 19.89 -2.75
CA ALA A 30 26.39 20.26 -3.51
C ALA A 30 25.49 21.29 -2.78
N GLY A 31 25.85 21.71 -1.57
CA GLY A 31 25.15 22.75 -0.81
C GLY A 31 23.91 22.27 -0.04
N TYR A 32 23.76 20.95 0.18
CA TYR A 32 22.67 20.42 0.99
C TYR A 32 22.92 20.65 2.48
N ASP A 33 21.87 21.06 3.18
CA ASP A 33 21.88 21.13 4.64
C ASP A 33 21.70 19.71 5.23
N LEU A 34 22.69 19.26 6.00
CA LEU A 34 22.69 17.95 6.66
C LEU A 34 22.31 18.05 8.15
N SER A 35 21.80 19.20 8.60
CA SER A 35 21.35 19.39 9.99
C SER A 35 20.15 18.52 10.31
N ARG A 36 19.30 18.24 9.31
CA ARG A 36 18.15 17.38 9.43
C ARG A 36 18.02 16.48 8.19
N ILE A 37 17.91 15.17 8.39
CA ILE A 37 17.87 14.21 7.30
C ILE A 37 16.66 13.29 7.46
N LEU A 38 15.93 13.09 6.35
CA LEU A 38 14.86 12.12 6.24
C LEU A 38 15.42 10.86 5.57
N TYR A 39 15.22 9.71 6.20
CA TYR A 39 15.72 8.42 5.72
C TYR A 39 14.57 7.46 5.47
N ASN A 40 14.79 6.48 4.62
CA ASN A 40 13.95 5.28 4.55
C ASN A 40 14.67 4.08 5.20
N SER A 41 13.98 2.97 5.40
CA SER A 41 14.52 1.75 6.03
C SER A 41 15.78 1.22 5.33
N LEU A 42 15.86 1.34 4.00
CA LEU A 42 17.01 0.90 3.21
C LEU A 42 18.29 1.73 3.48
N ALA A 43 18.13 2.98 3.90
CA ALA A 43 19.25 3.86 4.23
C ALA A 43 19.75 3.70 5.69
N THR A 44 19.09 2.89 6.52
CA THR A 44 19.43 2.70 7.94
C THR A 44 20.89 2.28 8.17
N PRO A 45 21.50 1.37 7.37
CA PRO A 45 22.92 1.04 7.51
C PRO A 45 23.85 2.23 7.31
N PHE A 46 23.46 3.21 6.50
CA PHE A 46 24.25 4.43 6.29
C PHE A 46 24.16 5.37 7.51
N LEU A 47 23.00 5.46 8.15
CA LEU A 47 22.80 6.27 9.35
C LEU A 47 23.75 5.92 10.50
N THR A 48 23.93 4.62 10.74
CA THR A 48 24.77 4.12 11.82
C THR A 48 26.27 4.27 11.55
N THR A 49 26.66 4.44 10.28
CA THR A 49 28.07 4.56 9.87
C THR A 49 28.47 5.98 9.48
N MET A 50 27.51 6.89 9.31
CA MET A 50 27.79 8.28 8.96
C MET A 50 28.25 9.07 10.19
N ASN A 51 29.44 9.66 10.10
CA ASN A 51 29.90 10.64 11.08
C ASN A 51 29.31 12.02 10.75
N LEU A 52 27.99 12.14 10.90
CA LEU A 52 27.25 13.39 10.69
C LEU A 52 27.31 14.26 11.93
N PRO A 53 27.32 15.61 11.79
CA PRO A 53 27.22 16.49 12.94
C PRO A 53 25.96 16.18 13.76
N ASN A 54 26.04 16.33 15.06
CA ASN A 54 24.91 16.10 15.97
C ASN A 54 23.80 17.08 15.65
N SER A 55 22.81 16.65 14.89
CA SER A 55 21.63 17.44 14.52
C SER A 55 20.43 16.93 15.28
N GLY A 56 19.62 17.81 15.77
CA GLY A 56 18.60 17.46 16.74
C GLY A 56 17.47 16.55 16.28
N GLN A 57 17.19 16.34 14.98
CA GLN A 57 15.92 15.72 14.60
C GLN A 57 15.94 15.03 13.24
N ASP A 58 16.67 13.96 13.11
CA ASP A 58 16.52 13.09 11.94
C ASP A 58 15.23 12.28 12.04
N VAL A 59 14.67 11.90 10.88
CA VAL A 59 13.47 11.07 10.79
C VAL A 59 13.77 9.84 9.93
N LEU A 60 13.61 8.66 10.51
CA LEU A 60 13.68 7.39 9.80
C LEU A 60 12.26 6.90 9.50
N PHE A 61 11.92 6.75 8.23
CA PHE A 61 10.70 6.08 7.78
C PHE A 61 10.96 4.58 7.65
N TRP A 62 10.20 3.80 8.41
CA TRP A 62 10.29 2.35 8.42
C TRP A 62 9.06 1.72 7.77
N GLN A 63 9.29 0.90 6.73
CA GLN A 63 8.24 0.29 5.91
C GLN A 63 8.23 -1.24 6.00
N GLU A 64 9.21 -1.83 6.69
CA GLU A 64 9.38 -3.27 6.73
C GLU A 64 8.61 -3.91 7.89
N PRO A 65 8.20 -5.17 7.77
CA PRO A 65 7.55 -5.88 8.87
C PRO A 65 8.43 -5.92 10.13
N ILE A 66 7.80 -5.82 11.30
CA ILE A 66 8.41 -6.06 12.60
C ILE A 66 7.55 -7.11 13.30
N THR A 67 8.15 -8.23 13.68
CA THR A 67 7.46 -9.34 14.33
C THR A 67 7.89 -9.49 15.79
N ASP A 68 8.93 -10.28 16.04
CA ASP A 68 9.32 -10.73 17.38
C ASP A 68 10.55 -10.03 17.96
N SER A 69 11.22 -9.18 17.17
CA SER A 69 12.42 -8.47 17.59
C SER A 69 12.57 -7.12 16.90
N VAL A 70 13.21 -6.18 17.60
CA VAL A 70 13.60 -4.89 17.01
C VAL A 70 14.69 -5.15 15.95
N PRO A 71 14.54 -4.68 14.71
CA PRO A 71 15.56 -4.80 13.68
C PRO A 71 16.90 -4.22 14.15
N GLY A 72 18.02 -4.92 13.89
CA GLY A 72 19.32 -4.59 14.46
C GLY A 72 19.77 -3.16 14.18
N ASN A 73 19.59 -2.66 12.95
CA ASN A 73 19.93 -1.28 12.58
C ASN A 73 19.04 -0.25 13.31
N MET A 74 17.76 -0.55 13.50
CA MET A 74 16.84 0.31 14.25
C MET A 74 17.20 0.34 15.74
N ARG A 75 17.60 -0.80 16.31
CA ARG A 75 18.04 -0.92 17.69
C ARG A 75 19.23 0.01 17.97
N LEU A 76 20.23 -0.01 17.08
CA LEU A 76 21.39 0.89 17.20
C LEU A 76 21.00 2.37 17.23
N LEU A 77 19.98 2.77 16.47
CA LEU A 77 19.47 4.15 16.48
C LEU A 77 18.69 4.47 17.75
N LEU A 78 17.92 3.52 18.28
CA LEU A 78 17.18 3.69 19.53
C LEU A 78 18.08 3.75 20.75
N GLU A 79 19.20 3.03 20.73
CA GLU A 79 20.22 3.00 21.81
C GLU A 79 21.23 4.15 21.69
N SER A 80 21.31 4.83 20.55
CA SER A 80 22.26 5.92 20.32
C SER A 80 21.84 7.19 21.03
N ASN A 81 22.71 7.70 21.90
CA ASN A 81 22.57 9.00 22.56
C ASN A 81 23.09 10.17 21.69
N HIS A 82 23.73 9.88 20.56
CA HIS A 82 24.39 10.90 19.74
C HIS A 82 23.47 11.57 18.71
N ARG A 83 22.39 10.90 18.31
CA ARG A 83 21.38 11.46 17.38
C ARG A 83 19.98 11.14 17.89
N GLN A 84 19.20 12.16 18.09
CA GLN A 84 17.77 11.99 18.39
C GLN A 84 17.00 11.70 17.10
N THR A 85 17.07 10.46 16.62
CA THR A 85 16.34 10.03 15.43
C THR A 85 14.92 9.66 15.84
N LYS A 86 13.92 10.31 15.23
CA LYS A 86 12.51 9.90 15.31
C LYS A 86 12.29 8.76 14.34
N ILE A 87 11.65 7.69 14.81
CA ILE A 87 11.30 6.54 13.99
C ILE A 87 9.83 6.64 13.64
N VAL A 88 9.52 6.72 12.37
CA VAL A 88 8.15 6.77 11.83
C VAL A 88 7.86 5.46 11.14
N VAL A 89 7.01 4.64 11.75
CA VAL A 89 6.62 3.32 11.21
C VAL A 89 5.38 3.50 10.36
N GLN A 90 5.40 3.02 9.11
CA GLN A 90 4.32 3.22 8.13
C GLN A 90 3.37 2.03 8.01
N ASP A 91 3.73 0.88 8.54
CA ASP A 91 2.84 -0.27 8.71
C ASP A 91 2.29 -0.29 10.15
N TYR A 92 0.96 -0.38 10.31
CA TYR A 92 0.32 -0.31 11.62
C TYR A 92 0.62 -1.54 12.49
N THR A 93 0.73 -2.71 11.89
CA THR A 93 1.09 -3.95 12.59
C THR A 93 2.54 -3.90 13.08
N ALA A 94 3.46 -3.46 12.23
CA ALA A 94 4.86 -3.25 12.61
C ALA A 94 4.99 -2.21 13.73
N TYR A 95 4.23 -1.11 13.67
CA TYR A 95 4.19 -0.10 14.73
C TYR A 95 3.75 -0.67 16.08
N THR A 96 2.62 -1.38 16.10
CA THR A 96 2.08 -1.95 17.34
C THR A 96 3.00 -3.04 17.93
N ASN A 97 3.66 -3.82 17.07
CA ASN A 97 4.65 -4.80 17.51
C ASN A 97 5.91 -4.12 18.05
N LEU A 98 6.41 -3.08 17.38
CA LEU A 98 7.57 -2.33 17.86
C LEU A 98 7.33 -1.76 19.25
N LEU A 99 6.16 -1.18 19.51
CA LEU A 99 5.83 -0.63 20.84
C LEU A 99 5.86 -1.66 21.97
N LYS A 100 5.62 -2.94 21.68
CA LYS A 100 5.74 -4.04 22.67
C LYS A 100 7.18 -4.44 22.95
N LEU A 101 8.11 -4.12 22.05
CA LEU A 101 9.51 -4.58 22.07
C LEU A 101 10.49 -3.53 22.61
N VAL A 102 10.06 -2.28 22.70
CA VAL A 102 10.92 -1.14 23.14
C VAL A 102 10.55 -0.63 24.51
N SER A 103 11.49 0.04 25.17
CA SER A 103 11.24 0.70 26.47
C SER A 103 10.30 1.91 26.29
N PRO A 104 9.63 2.38 27.35
CA PRO A 104 8.81 3.61 27.29
C PRO A 104 9.59 4.84 26.82
N GLU A 105 10.87 4.95 27.17
CA GLU A 105 11.74 6.03 26.72
C GLU A 105 11.97 5.95 25.20
N GLN A 106 12.31 4.77 24.69
CA GLN A 106 12.47 4.54 23.25
C GLN A 106 11.15 4.73 22.50
N ALA A 107 10.02 4.30 23.06
CA ALA A 107 8.69 4.46 22.47
C ALA A 107 8.32 5.94 22.24
N SER A 108 8.83 6.86 23.07
CA SER A 108 8.61 8.31 22.91
C SER A 108 9.18 8.86 21.57
N ARG A 109 10.13 8.14 20.98
CA ARG A 109 10.76 8.47 19.69
C ARG A 109 10.12 7.76 18.50
N VAL A 110 9.12 6.91 18.76
CA VAL A 110 8.42 6.13 17.72
C VAL A 110 7.06 6.75 17.47
N ALA A 111 6.74 6.96 16.21
CA ALA A 111 5.42 7.42 15.78
C ALA A 111 4.89 6.53 14.67
N PHE A 112 3.57 6.43 14.57
CA PHE A 112 2.90 5.85 13.42
C PHE A 112 2.55 6.96 12.42
N LEU A 113 2.72 6.66 11.12
CA LEU A 113 2.25 7.53 10.04
C LEU A 113 1.99 6.67 8.80
N GLY A 114 0.75 6.45 8.45
CA GLY A 114 0.36 5.72 7.25
C GLY A 114 0.85 6.37 5.95
N PHE A 115 0.59 5.71 4.84
CA PHE A 115 0.91 6.24 3.52
C PHE A 115 -0.12 7.29 3.07
N MET A 116 0.33 8.27 2.29
CA MET A 116 -0.54 9.12 1.50
C MET A 116 -0.76 8.49 0.14
N TYR A 117 -2.01 8.47 -0.31
CA TYR A 117 -2.36 7.95 -1.63
C TYR A 117 -2.95 9.08 -2.49
N PRO A 118 -2.47 9.26 -3.72
CA PRO A 118 -3.05 10.20 -4.67
C PRO A 118 -4.30 9.56 -5.31
N PHE A 119 -5.38 9.41 -4.53
CA PHE A 119 -6.61 8.83 -5.04
C PHE A 119 -7.10 9.53 -6.30
N ALA A 120 -7.39 8.75 -7.33
CA ALA A 120 -8.02 9.27 -8.52
C ALA A 120 -9.39 9.89 -8.16
N ARG A 121 -9.67 11.10 -8.64
CA ARG A 121 -10.99 11.70 -8.49
C ARG A 121 -11.96 10.94 -9.40
N GLN A 122 -12.90 10.24 -8.81
CA GLN A 122 -14.04 9.70 -9.56
C GLN A 122 -15.09 10.81 -9.71
N ASN A 123 -15.18 11.36 -10.91
CA ASN A 123 -16.15 12.40 -11.20
C ASN A 123 -17.54 11.83 -11.55
N ASN A 124 -17.62 10.58 -12.02
CA ASN A 124 -18.87 9.93 -12.41
C ASN A 124 -18.81 8.45 -12.04
N PHE A 125 -19.67 8.04 -11.12
CA PHE A 125 -19.89 6.63 -10.85
C PHE A 125 -20.68 6.00 -12.02
N GLN A 126 -20.13 4.93 -12.59
CA GLN A 126 -20.67 4.28 -13.79
C GLN A 126 -21.36 2.95 -13.49
N ASN A 127 -21.42 2.54 -12.22
CA ASN A 127 -21.95 1.26 -11.78
C ASN A 127 -21.21 0.07 -12.42
N GLN A 128 -19.88 0.14 -12.41
CA GLN A 128 -19.02 -0.88 -13.01
C GLN A 128 -18.16 -1.54 -11.95
N ALA A 129 -18.02 -2.87 -12.05
CA ALA A 129 -17.16 -3.67 -11.20
C ALA A 129 -16.07 -4.36 -12.02
N LEU A 130 -14.85 -4.37 -11.47
CA LEU A 130 -13.71 -5.11 -12.01
C LEU A 130 -13.47 -6.37 -11.18
N ILE A 131 -13.22 -7.48 -11.86
CA ILE A 131 -12.80 -8.76 -11.29
C ILE A 131 -11.59 -9.22 -12.12
N LEU A 132 -10.47 -9.47 -11.45
CA LEU A 132 -9.30 -10.07 -12.10
C LEU A 132 -9.14 -11.51 -11.62
N THR A 133 -8.84 -12.42 -12.54
CA THR A 133 -8.70 -13.83 -12.25
C THR A 133 -7.61 -14.51 -13.08
N ASN A 134 -7.07 -15.59 -12.57
CA ASN A 134 -6.20 -16.54 -13.28
C ASN A 134 -6.81 -17.95 -13.29
N SER A 135 -8.06 -18.07 -12.86
CA SER A 135 -8.79 -19.34 -12.85
C SER A 135 -10.28 -19.11 -13.07
N ASP A 136 -11.03 -20.18 -13.28
CA ASP A 136 -12.49 -20.18 -13.34
C ASP A 136 -13.17 -20.41 -11.99
N GLN A 137 -12.38 -20.48 -10.91
CA GLN A 137 -12.89 -20.54 -9.52
C GLN A 137 -13.10 -19.12 -8.99
N ILE A 138 -14.24 -18.54 -9.28
CA ILE A 138 -14.66 -17.22 -8.82
C ILE A 138 -15.90 -17.37 -7.95
N GLU A 139 -15.78 -16.95 -6.68
CA GLU A 139 -16.80 -17.17 -5.67
C GLU A 139 -18.10 -16.46 -6.02
N HIS A 140 -19.21 -17.20 -6.09
CA HIS A 140 -20.56 -16.69 -6.35
C HIS A 140 -20.77 -15.81 -7.60
N LEU A 141 -19.81 -15.75 -8.55
CA LEU A 141 -19.86 -14.81 -9.67
C LEU A 141 -21.18 -14.84 -10.44
N GLU A 142 -21.66 -16.03 -10.85
CA GLU A 142 -22.88 -16.13 -11.64
C GLU A 142 -24.13 -15.65 -10.87
N SER A 143 -24.20 -15.94 -9.58
CA SER A 143 -25.27 -15.47 -8.70
C SER A 143 -25.22 -13.94 -8.53
N ILE A 144 -24.02 -13.37 -8.36
CA ILE A 144 -23.84 -11.91 -8.23
C ILE A 144 -24.28 -11.21 -9.51
N VAL A 145 -23.80 -11.67 -10.65
CA VAL A 145 -24.12 -11.10 -11.98
C VAL A 145 -25.61 -11.15 -12.28
N SER A 146 -26.28 -12.28 -12.00
CA SER A 146 -27.70 -12.46 -12.30
C SER A 146 -28.63 -11.69 -11.35
N GLU A 147 -28.23 -11.55 -10.07
CA GLU A 147 -29.09 -10.92 -9.05
C GLU A 147 -28.83 -9.41 -8.87
N VAL A 148 -27.71 -8.88 -9.42
CA VAL A 148 -27.41 -7.44 -9.42
C VAL A 148 -27.21 -6.96 -10.89
N PRO A 149 -28.25 -7.02 -11.72
CA PRO A 149 -28.14 -6.75 -13.17
C PRO A 149 -27.91 -5.27 -13.50
N THR A 150 -28.08 -4.37 -12.55
CA THR A 150 -27.83 -2.93 -12.71
C THR A 150 -26.35 -2.55 -12.67
N MET A 151 -25.48 -3.48 -12.30
CA MET A 151 -24.03 -3.33 -12.35
C MET A 151 -23.49 -3.98 -13.63
N HIS A 152 -22.51 -3.35 -14.26
CA HIS A 152 -21.73 -3.96 -15.33
C HIS A 152 -20.44 -4.58 -14.78
N TYR A 153 -20.15 -5.82 -15.15
CA TYR A 153 -19.02 -6.59 -14.64
C TYR A 153 -17.97 -6.78 -15.72
N HIS A 154 -16.75 -6.32 -15.46
CA HIS A 154 -15.58 -6.58 -16.27
C HIS A 154 -14.80 -7.73 -15.64
N VAL A 155 -14.76 -8.87 -16.30
CA VAL A 155 -14.01 -10.04 -15.84
C VAL A 155 -12.76 -10.19 -16.71
N GLY A 156 -11.60 -9.92 -16.13
CA GLY A 156 -10.31 -9.99 -16.82
C GLY A 156 -9.50 -11.20 -16.37
N ALA A 157 -9.05 -12.02 -17.31
CA ALA A 157 -8.13 -13.12 -17.05
C ALA A 157 -6.78 -12.86 -17.70
N ILE A 158 -5.67 -13.09 -16.97
CA ILE A 158 -4.30 -12.97 -17.50
C ILE A 158 -3.92 -14.12 -18.45
N THR A 159 -4.76 -15.15 -18.50
CA THR A 159 -4.65 -16.32 -19.39
C THR A 159 -5.89 -16.44 -20.26
N GLU A 160 -5.95 -17.47 -21.08
CA GLU A 160 -7.19 -17.85 -21.76
C GLU A 160 -8.28 -18.18 -20.76
N MET A 161 -9.51 -17.87 -21.09
CA MET A 161 -10.67 -18.21 -20.28
C MET A 161 -11.20 -19.59 -20.64
N SER A 162 -11.59 -20.38 -19.64
CA SER A 162 -12.29 -21.64 -19.84
C SER A 162 -13.67 -21.43 -20.48
N SER A 163 -14.23 -22.47 -21.09
CA SER A 163 -15.61 -22.42 -21.60
C SER A 163 -16.62 -22.00 -20.54
N ARG A 164 -16.41 -22.42 -19.28
CA ARG A 164 -17.27 -22.03 -18.14
C ARG A 164 -17.29 -20.52 -17.91
N LEU A 165 -16.14 -19.84 -17.97
CA LEU A 165 -16.09 -18.37 -17.88
C LEU A 165 -16.66 -17.71 -19.13
N MET A 166 -16.39 -18.26 -20.30
CA MET A 166 -16.94 -17.75 -21.57
C MET A 166 -18.46 -17.83 -21.62
N ASP A 167 -19.09 -18.80 -20.95
CA ASP A 167 -20.55 -18.92 -20.85
C ASP A 167 -21.22 -17.73 -20.13
N LEU A 168 -20.45 -16.94 -19.37
CA LEU A 168 -20.95 -15.70 -18.75
C LEU A 168 -21.28 -14.61 -19.79
N ALA A 169 -20.81 -14.75 -21.04
CA ALA A 169 -21.21 -13.87 -22.14
C ALA A 169 -22.73 -13.89 -22.44
N LYS A 170 -23.46 -14.89 -21.91
CA LYS A 170 -24.95 -14.91 -21.96
C LYS A 170 -25.59 -13.74 -21.18
N TYR A 171 -24.86 -13.14 -20.21
CA TYR A 171 -25.36 -12.00 -19.45
C TYR A 171 -24.96 -10.69 -20.13
N SER A 172 -25.94 -9.85 -20.46
CA SER A 172 -25.73 -8.58 -21.17
C SER A 172 -24.94 -7.54 -20.34
N ASN A 173 -24.84 -7.75 -19.03
CA ASN A 173 -24.11 -6.92 -18.08
C ASN A 173 -22.70 -7.46 -17.77
N VAL A 174 -22.14 -8.34 -18.59
CA VAL A 174 -20.80 -8.91 -18.43
C VAL A 174 -19.96 -8.65 -19.66
N SER A 175 -18.74 -8.16 -19.46
CA SER A 175 -17.68 -8.09 -20.46
C SER A 175 -16.52 -8.97 -20.06
N LEU A 176 -16.09 -9.85 -20.94
CA LEU A 176 -15.02 -10.80 -20.71
C LEU A 176 -13.74 -10.36 -21.45
N TYR A 177 -12.60 -10.44 -20.77
CA TYR A 177 -11.29 -10.03 -21.29
C TYR A 177 -10.31 -11.20 -21.12
N PRO A 178 -10.32 -12.22 -22.02
CA PRO A 178 -9.28 -13.26 -22.02
C PRO A 178 -7.93 -12.64 -22.42
N ASN A 179 -6.84 -13.11 -21.82
CA ASN A 179 -5.49 -12.58 -22.03
C ASN A 179 -5.42 -11.04 -21.87
N ILE A 180 -6.04 -10.52 -20.81
CA ILE A 180 -6.16 -9.07 -20.59
C ILE A 180 -4.78 -8.39 -20.57
N THR A 181 -4.66 -7.29 -21.32
CA THR A 181 -3.43 -6.51 -21.37
C THR A 181 -3.31 -5.53 -20.21
N THR A 182 -2.08 -5.09 -19.92
CA THR A 182 -1.82 -4.07 -18.89
C THR A 182 -2.57 -2.76 -19.17
N GLU A 183 -2.67 -2.36 -20.43
CA GLU A 183 -3.40 -1.16 -20.85
C GLU A 183 -4.91 -1.28 -20.60
N GLN A 184 -5.47 -2.44 -20.87
CA GLN A 184 -6.88 -2.73 -20.58
C GLN A 184 -7.14 -2.69 -19.08
N VAL A 185 -6.29 -3.33 -18.28
CA VAL A 185 -6.39 -3.31 -16.81
C VAL A 185 -6.34 -1.88 -16.28
N LYS A 186 -5.37 -1.06 -16.71
CA LYS A 186 -5.25 0.35 -16.31
C LYS A 186 -6.49 1.18 -16.70
N ARG A 187 -7.08 0.91 -17.86
CA ARG A 187 -8.32 1.56 -18.28
C ARG A 187 -9.47 1.17 -17.37
N LEU A 188 -9.65 -0.13 -17.11
CA LEU A 188 -10.74 -0.64 -16.27
C LEU A 188 -10.68 -0.15 -14.84
N TYR A 189 -9.48 0.03 -14.25
CA TYR A 189 -9.35 0.67 -12.95
C TYR A 189 -9.86 2.13 -12.92
N LYS A 190 -9.80 2.84 -14.05
CA LYS A 190 -10.32 4.21 -14.14
C LYS A 190 -11.83 4.28 -14.43
N GLU A 191 -12.37 3.22 -15.03
CA GLU A 191 -13.79 3.13 -15.40
C GLU A 191 -14.63 2.48 -14.29
N ALA A 192 -14.04 1.57 -13.49
CA ALA A 192 -14.75 0.85 -12.44
C ALA A 192 -14.93 1.68 -11.16
N ASP A 193 -16.01 1.41 -10.44
CA ASP A 193 -16.32 1.95 -9.11
C ASP A 193 -16.03 0.91 -8.02
N PHE A 194 -16.06 -0.37 -8.38
CA PHE A 194 -15.92 -1.50 -7.48
C PHE A 194 -14.82 -2.44 -7.95
N TYR A 195 -14.10 -3.01 -7.02
CA TYR A 195 -13.26 -4.19 -7.22
C TYR A 195 -13.83 -5.34 -6.41
N LEU A 196 -14.19 -6.43 -7.07
CA LEU A 196 -14.68 -7.62 -6.39
C LEU A 196 -13.53 -8.63 -6.27
N ASP A 197 -12.98 -8.74 -5.08
CA ASP A 197 -11.90 -9.67 -4.74
C ASP A 197 -12.49 -11.04 -4.38
N ILE A 198 -12.96 -11.73 -5.41
CA ILE A 198 -13.72 -12.99 -5.31
C ILE A 198 -13.06 -14.17 -6.03
N ASN A 199 -11.80 -14.02 -6.47
CA ASN A 199 -10.99 -15.05 -7.08
C ASN A 199 -10.35 -15.95 -6.01
N HIS A 200 -10.40 -17.28 -6.18
CA HIS A 200 -9.83 -18.25 -5.21
C HIS A 200 -8.32 -18.46 -5.33
N GLN A 201 -7.71 -18.10 -6.45
CA GLN A 201 -6.29 -18.27 -6.68
C GLN A 201 -5.49 -17.07 -6.12
N ASN A 202 -4.18 -17.10 -6.28
CA ASN A 202 -3.30 -16.01 -5.85
C ASN A 202 -3.74 -14.67 -6.43
N GLU A 203 -3.48 -13.61 -5.70
CA GLU A 203 -3.70 -12.24 -6.15
C GLU A 203 -2.94 -11.96 -7.45
N ILE A 204 -3.59 -11.26 -8.37
CA ILE A 204 -3.04 -10.91 -9.66
C ILE A 204 -2.58 -9.46 -9.66
N LEU A 205 -1.30 -9.20 -9.99
CA LEU A 205 -0.76 -7.85 -10.20
C LEU A 205 -0.99 -6.89 -9.03
N SER A 206 -1.03 -7.39 -7.81
CA SER A 206 -1.39 -6.61 -6.61
C SER A 206 -2.72 -5.86 -6.80
N ALA A 207 -3.74 -6.57 -7.28
CA ALA A 207 -5.00 -6.00 -7.74
C ALA A 207 -5.77 -5.25 -6.66
N THR A 208 -5.76 -5.72 -5.41
CA THR A 208 -6.42 -5.04 -4.29
C THR A 208 -5.77 -3.70 -3.97
N ARG A 209 -4.44 -3.65 -3.96
CA ARG A 209 -3.71 -2.40 -3.81
C ARG A 209 -4.00 -1.44 -4.97
N ALA A 210 -3.94 -1.92 -6.21
CA ALA A 210 -4.24 -1.10 -7.38
C ALA A 210 -5.68 -0.58 -7.37
N ALA A 211 -6.66 -1.40 -6.96
CA ALA A 211 -8.04 -0.98 -6.77
C ALA A 211 -8.16 0.12 -5.70
N PHE A 212 -7.50 -0.06 -4.56
CA PHE A 212 -7.47 0.93 -3.49
C PHE A 212 -6.88 2.28 -3.96
N GLU A 213 -5.71 2.25 -4.62
CA GLU A 213 -5.04 3.45 -5.15
C GLU A 213 -5.88 4.17 -6.22
N ASN A 214 -6.73 3.45 -6.95
CA ASN A 214 -7.70 4.02 -7.89
C ASN A 214 -9.05 4.37 -7.25
N ASN A 215 -9.15 4.28 -5.93
CA ASN A 215 -10.34 4.63 -5.16
C ASN A 215 -11.59 3.79 -5.48
N LEU A 216 -11.41 2.51 -5.81
CA LEU A 216 -12.50 1.57 -5.97
C LEU A 216 -12.93 1.04 -4.59
N LEU A 217 -14.23 0.82 -4.42
CA LEU A 217 -14.73 0.09 -3.26
C LEU A 217 -14.40 -1.40 -3.42
N ILE A 218 -13.63 -1.95 -2.47
CA ILE A 218 -13.24 -3.36 -2.48
C ILE A 218 -14.23 -4.16 -1.64
N LEU A 219 -14.77 -5.22 -2.22
CA LEU A 219 -15.62 -6.20 -1.54
C LEU A 219 -15.02 -7.60 -1.77
N ALA A 220 -14.98 -8.41 -0.72
CA ALA A 220 -14.39 -9.75 -0.75
C ALA A 220 -15.22 -10.75 0.04
N PHE A 221 -14.96 -12.04 -0.18
CA PHE A 221 -15.36 -13.07 0.78
C PHE A 221 -14.16 -13.47 1.66
N THR A 222 -14.45 -14.03 2.83
CA THR A 222 -13.41 -14.45 3.80
C THR A 222 -12.43 -15.49 3.24
N ASN A 223 -12.84 -16.25 2.23
CA ASN A 223 -12.06 -17.28 1.55
C ASN A 223 -11.38 -16.81 0.25
N THR A 224 -11.55 -15.54 -0.13
CA THR A 224 -10.96 -14.97 -1.36
C THR A 224 -10.26 -13.64 -1.12
N SER A 225 -10.31 -13.06 0.07
CA SER A 225 -9.70 -11.76 0.37
C SER A 225 -8.17 -11.83 0.31
N HIS A 226 -7.57 -11.08 -0.64
CA HIS A 226 -6.12 -11.04 -0.86
C HIS A 226 -5.44 -9.83 -0.22
N GLY A 227 -6.14 -8.70 -0.08
CA GLY A 227 -5.62 -7.47 0.50
C GLY A 227 -6.43 -7.00 1.71
N PRO A 228 -6.38 -7.73 2.85
CA PRO A 228 -7.14 -7.35 4.04
C PRO A 228 -6.71 -6.00 4.62
N GLU A 229 -5.50 -5.52 4.33
CA GLU A 229 -5.01 -4.19 4.70
C GLU A 229 -5.69 -3.05 3.93
N TYR A 230 -6.25 -3.34 2.74
CA TYR A 230 -6.96 -2.37 1.89
C TYR A 230 -8.47 -2.55 1.94
N THR A 231 -8.97 -3.66 2.48
CA THR A 231 -10.39 -4.00 2.49
C THR A 231 -10.94 -3.87 3.90
N ALA A 232 -11.85 -2.92 4.12
CA ALA A 232 -12.46 -2.77 5.44
C ALA A 232 -13.12 -4.09 5.89
N PRO A 233 -12.98 -4.50 7.17
CA PRO A 233 -13.57 -5.76 7.66
C PRO A 233 -15.06 -5.88 7.42
N SER A 234 -15.79 -4.76 7.41
CA SER A 234 -17.23 -4.71 7.06
C SER A 234 -17.55 -5.06 5.61
N ASN A 235 -16.53 -5.06 4.73
CA ASN A 235 -16.62 -5.35 3.31
C ASN A 235 -16.10 -6.76 2.96
N ILE A 236 -15.77 -7.55 4.00
CA ILE A 236 -15.38 -8.96 3.87
C ILE A 236 -16.51 -9.83 4.42
N PHE A 237 -17.12 -10.60 3.56
CA PHE A 237 -18.33 -11.36 3.83
C PHE A 237 -18.04 -12.86 3.93
N SER A 238 -18.84 -13.59 4.72
CA SER A 238 -18.80 -15.04 4.67
C SER A 238 -19.37 -15.52 3.32
N PRO A 239 -18.72 -16.49 2.64
CA PRO A 239 -19.29 -17.07 1.41
C PRO A 239 -20.63 -17.76 1.64
N MET A 240 -20.90 -18.20 2.88
CA MET A 240 -22.21 -18.75 3.23
C MET A 240 -23.31 -17.68 3.30
N ASN A 241 -22.94 -16.41 3.32
CA ASN A 241 -23.86 -15.27 3.40
C ASN A 241 -23.70 -14.32 2.19
N ALA A 242 -23.67 -14.87 0.99
CA ALA A 242 -23.57 -14.11 -0.27
C ALA A 242 -24.73 -13.11 -0.45
N GLY A 243 -25.85 -13.29 0.27
CA GLY A 243 -26.97 -12.36 0.29
C GLY A 243 -26.57 -10.98 0.82
N GLN A 244 -25.76 -10.91 1.89
CA GLN A 244 -25.27 -9.63 2.44
C GLN A 244 -24.32 -8.93 1.45
N PHE A 245 -23.40 -9.66 0.82
CA PHE A 245 -22.53 -9.13 -0.22
C PHE A 245 -23.34 -8.45 -1.34
N LYS A 246 -24.33 -9.16 -1.89
CA LYS A 246 -25.21 -8.64 -2.96
C LYS A 246 -26.06 -7.47 -2.50
N GLN A 247 -26.53 -7.49 -1.25
CA GLN A 247 -27.30 -6.38 -0.67
C GLN A 247 -26.44 -5.12 -0.54
N THR A 248 -25.19 -5.25 -0.07
CA THR A 248 -24.25 -4.12 0.01
C THR A 248 -23.96 -3.53 -1.36
N LEU A 249 -23.79 -4.37 -2.41
CA LEU A 249 -23.65 -3.89 -3.78
C LEU A 249 -24.87 -3.10 -4.24
N LYS A 250 -26.08 -3.64 -4.06
CA LYS A 250 -27.34 -2.97 -4.45
C LYS A 250 -27.51 -1.63 -3.75
N GLU A 251 -27.21 -1.58 -2.46
CA GLU A 251 -27.32 -0.36 -1.67
C GLU A 251 -26.31 0.69 -2.11
N ALA A 252 -25.04 0.30 -2.32
CA ALA A 252 -24.00 1.20 -2.80
C ALA A 252 -24.28 1.74 -4.21
N LEU A 253 -24.90 0.95 -5.10
CA LEU A 253 -25.35 1.40 -6.41
C LEU A 253 -26.49 2.42 -6.35
N GLY A 254 -27.41 2.24 -5.42
CA GLY A 254 -28.61 3.10 -5.26
C GLY A 254 -28.37 4.33 -4.39
N ASN A 255 -27.33 4.35 -3.56
CA ASN A 255 -27.09 5.39 -2.57
C ASN A 255 -25.62 5.84 -2.56
N ARG A 256 -25.38 7.03 -3.10
CA ARG A 256 -24.03 7.63 -3.22
C ARG A 256 -23.40 7.97 -1.87
N ASP A 257 -24.20 8.39 -0.90
CA ASP A 257 -23.69 8.70 0.44
C ASP A 257 -23.24 7.43 1.14
N PHE A 258 -23.97 6.33 0.95
CA PHE A 258 -23.57 5.03 1.45
C PHE A 258 -22.26 4.53 0.81
N LEU A 259 -22.12 4.65 -0.51
CA LEU A 259 -20.88 4.31 -1.21
C LEU A 259 -19.70 5.16 -0.70
N SER A 260 -19.88 6.47 -0.54
CA SER A 260 -18.85 7.37 -0.01
C SER A 260 -18.45 6.97 1.42
N HIS A 261 -19.44 6.66 2.27
CA HIS A 261 -19.18 6.18 3.62
C HIS A 261 -18.36 4.88 3.66
N LEU A 262 -18.65 3.93 2.78
CA LEU A 262 -17.88 2.68 2.69
C LEU A 262 -16.43 2.94 2.21
N LEU A 263 -16.23 3.86 1.25
CA LEU A 263 -14.90 4.28 0.80
C LEU A 263 -14.11 4.96 1.91
N ASP A 264 -14.75 5.83 2.71
CA ASP A 264 -14.09 6.49 3.84
C ASP A 264 -13.67 5.47 4.91
N ARG A 265 -14.53 4.52 5.25
CA ARG A 265 -14.18 3.42 6.15
C ARG A 265 -13.02 2.54 5.62
N GLN A 266 -12.97 2.32 4.31
CA GLN A 266 -11.86 1.61 3.68
C GLN A 266 -10.53 2.38 3.83
N ARG A 267 -10.55 3.70 3.65
CA ARG A 267 -9.36 4.57 3.86
C ARG A 267 -8.95 4.62 5.33
N GLU A 268 -9.91 4.73 6.25
CA GLU A 268 -9.66 4.68 7.69
C GLU A 268 -9.01 3.36 8.10
N HIS A 269 -9.53 2.24 7.58
CA HIS A 269 -8.96 0.91 7.84
C HIS A 269 -7.53 0.77 7.32
N ALA A 270 -7.23 1.30 6.14
CA ALA A 270 -5.89 1.32 5.56
C ALA A 270 -4.97 2.39 6.19
N HIS A 271 -5.43 3.09 7.23
CA HIS A 271 -4.68 4.13 7.93
C HIS A 271 -4.09 5.19 6.99
N VAL A 272 -4.89 5.66 6.02
CA VAL A 272 -4.44 6.68 5.06
C VAL A 272 -4.10 7.97 5.80
N ALA A 273 -2.87 8.46 5.61
CA ALA A 273 -2.42 9.71 6.20
C ALA A 273 -2.70 10.91 5.28
N THR A 274 -2.90 12.06 5.90
CA THR A 274 -3.06 13.36 5.25
C THR A 274 -1.75 14.16 5.26
N PRO A 275 -1.60 15.20 4.42
CA PRO A 275 -0.48 16.13 4.51
C PRO A 275 -0.34 16.78 5.90
N GLU A 276 -1.46 17.00 6.59
CA GLU A 276 -1.51 17.56 7.94
C GLU A 276 -0.93 16.58 8.96
N ASP A 277 -1.21 15.29 8.84
CA ASP A 277 -0.61 14.24 9.68
C ASP A 277 0.91 14.20 9.49
N TYR A 278 1.38 14.31 8.24
CA TYR A 278 2.81 14.40 7.94
C TYR A 278 3.45 15.64 8.59
N LYS A 279 2.84 16.82 8.45
CA LYS A 279 3.33 18.05 9.10
C LYS A 279 3.39 17.90 10.62
N LYS A 280 2.38 17.30 11.24
CA LYS A 280 2.32 17.09 12.68
C LYS A 280 3.39 16.12 13.19
N VAL A 281 3.65 15.05 12.45
CA VAL A 281 4.58 13.99 12.85
C VAL A 281 6.03 14.37 12.54
N ILE A 282 6.29 14.99 11.38
CA ILE A 282 7.64 15.35 10.95
C ILE A 282 8.06 16.71 11.52
N GLY A 283 7.12 17.62 11.73
CA GLY A 283 7.31 18.94 12.36
C GLY A 283 7.81 19.97 11.42
#